data_1212bda85253836c0e56a805a7c46e9e
#
_entry.id   1212bda85253836c0e56a805a7c46e9e
#
_cell.length_a   1.000
_cell.length_b   1.000
_cell.length_c   1.000
_cell.angle_alpha   90.00
_cell.angle_beta   90.00
_cell.angle_gamma   90.00
#
_symmetry.space_group_name_H-M   'P 1'
#
loop_
_entity.id
_entity.type
_entity.pdbx_description
1 polymer ?
#
loop_
_entity_poly.entity_id
_entity_poly.type
_entity_poly.pdbx_seq_one_letter_code
_entity_poly.pdbx_strand_id
1 'polypeptide(L)'
;MGLISKLAPKMAKRKAKTIAEILNNPIDLTERKLMDILDSHSHTRFGKDHNFADVRTPEQFSETVPLHDYHTMIPYWEQIHAAPDQPIITADPVIWYVQSSGTTGKPKVLPISRAGIKDYSDAVSLPLMAFIHREPSNAQVLDGTVLTFAAPARMREINGVPVGYMTGISREVIVSGIGKRMMKPGEDIFNMTNISEKLWAYAKYAVKEDITGLAGITTLSIAFIRRMQNEYGPSLLEEFQGTKHEQRIRDALRDDGTLDLNSLWPNLLMFNATGIDTDPYRQWLMETLPKASIVETYGGSEGVYGNTLTSDAGSDIQLLPHINYFEFIPEREIEKEVPTVIPLCEVRKGQRYEIVLTNLLGYTRYRLGDMLTFADTDPYSVHRIGRKGRVVNLSGEKLTDAHVTEGISAACEKTGAKLIDYTVVGTIDRSRAHYTISAMFQNKVDLVEFAGSFDDAVSRSNGEFKHSLEFGALGATVAVNVATSHIENVIETRHIQAKARPLSTDGALLETMSQSGTAEALEST
;
A
#
# COMPACT_ATOMS: atom_id res chain seq x y z
N MET A 1 1.44 -17.83 -26.68
CA MET A 1 0.29 -17.67 -25.75
C MET A 1 -0.06 -19.00 -25.15
N GLY A 2 0.05 -19.09 -23.83
CA GLY A 2 -0.33 -20.26 -23.04
C GLY A 2 -1.85 -20.49 -23.07
N LEU A 3 -2.32 -21.63 -22.58
CA LEU A 3 -3.76 -21.93 -22.49
C LEU A 3 -4.48 -20.92 -21.58
N ILE A 4 -3.82 -20.44 -20.53
CA ILE A 4 -4.38 -19.53 -19.52
C ILE A 4 -4.61 -18.15 -20.13
N SER A 5 -3.61 -17.59 -20.80
CA SER A 5 -3.72 -16.26 -21.45
C SER A 5 -4.79 -16.23 -22.55
N LYS A 6 -5.07 -17.36 -23.21
CA LYS A 6 -6.18 -17.48 -24.19
C LYS A 6 -7.57 -17.45 -23.52
N LEU A 7 -7.69 -17.94 -22.28
CA LEU A 7 -8.96 -17.97 -21.53
C LEU A 7 -9.19 -16.72 -20.68
N ALA A 8 -8.14 -16.04 -20.29
CA ALA A 8 -8.20 -14.89 -19.40
C ALA A 8 -9.07 -13.73 -19.92
N PRO A 9 -9.08 -13.37 -21.22
CA PRO A 9 -9.98 -12.32 -21.71
C PRO A 9 -11.47 -12.66 -21.51
N LYS A 10 -11.85 -13.95 -21.59
CA LYS A 10 -13.22 -14.38 -21.30
C LYS A 10 -13.56 -14.25 -19.80
N MET A 11 -12.60 -14.54 -18.92
CA MET A 11 -12.76 -14.33 -17.48
C MET A 11 -12.83 -12.84 -17.16
N ALA A 12 -11.95 -12.02 -17.74
CA ALA A 12 -11.95 -10.57 -17.60
C ALA A 12 -13.28 -9.95 -18.06
N LYS A 13 -13.84 -10.41 -19.18
CA LYS A 13 -15.16 -9.97 -19.66
C LYS A 13 -16.30 -10.32 -18.68
N ARG A 14 -16.21 -11.42 -17.92
CA ARG A 14 -17.18 -11.74 -16.86
C ARG A 14 -17.04 -10.78 -15.69
N LYS A 15 -15.79 -10.49 -15.27
CA LYS A 15 -15.49 -9.54 -14.20
C LYS A 15 -15.80 -8.09 -14.57
N ALA A 16 -15.81 -7.76 -15.86
CA ALA A 16 -16.19 -6.44 -16.36
C ALA A 16 -17.60 -6.02 -15.91
N LYS A 17 -18.52 -6.97 -15.70
CA LYS A 17 -19.84 -6.65 -15.13
C LYS A 17 -19.73 -6.14 -13.70
N THR A 18 -18.97 -6.85 -12.85
CA THR A 18 -18.72 -6.42 -11.47
C THR A 18 -18.01 -5.06 -11.45
N ILE A 19 -17.01 -4.86 -12.31
CA ILE A 19 -16.33 -3.57 -12.43
C ILE A 19 -17.31 -2.46 -12.84
N ALA A 20 -18.15 -2.70 -13.84
CA ALA A 20 -19.16 -1.74 -14.26
C ALA A 20 -20.19 -1.43 -13.15
N GLU A 21 -20.59 -2.42 -12.37
CA GLU A 21 -21.47 -2.20 -11.21
C GLU A 21 -20.78 -1.38 -10.12
N ILE A 22 -19.50 -1.65 -9.82
CA ILE A 22 -18.70 -0.85 -8.87
C ILE A 22 -18.65 0.63 -9.30
N LEU A 23 -18.46 0.88 -10.60
CA LEU A 23 -18.31 2.24 -11.12
C LEU A 23 -19.65 2.97 -11.24
N ASN A 24 -20.73 2.29 -11.62
CA ASN A 24 -22.00 2.94 -11.98
C ASN A 24 -23.05 2.89 -10.87
N ASN A 25 -22.99 1.94 -9.95
CA ASN A 25 -23.99 1.73 -8.90
C ASN A 25 -23.37 1.53 -7.49
N PRO A 26 -22.39 2.33 -7.09
CA PRO A 26 -21.61 2.09 -5.86
C PRO A 26 -22.47 2.20 -4.58
N ILE A 27 -23.48 3.09 -4.57
CA ILE A 27 -24.35 3.29 -3.40
C ILE A 27 -25.21 2.05 -3.17
N ASP A 28 -25.93 1.57 -4.18
CA ASP A 28 -26.76 0.37 -4.07
C ASP A 28 -25.92 -0.87 -3.68
N LEU A 29 -24.67 -0.93 -4.17
CA LEU A 29 -23.76 -2.05 -3.85
C LEU A 29 -23.36 -2.03 -2.38
N THR A 30 -22.95 -0.88 -1.85
CA THR A 30 -22.49 -0.78 -0.46
C THR A 30 -23.62 -1.02 0.53
N GLU A 31 -24.83 -0.52 0.25
CA GLU A 31 -26.02 -0.75 1.08
C GLU A 31 -26.48 -2.19 1.08
N ARG A 32 -26.55 -2.84 -0.10
CA ARG A 32 -26.82 -4.28 -0.18
C ARG A 32 -25.79 -5.08 0.58
N LYS A 33 -24.49 -4.72 0.46
CA LYS A 33 -23.42 -5.38 1.18
C LYS A 33 -23.57 -5.26 2.69
N LEU A 34 -24.04 -4.10 3.19
CA LEU A 34 -24.36 -3.93 4.61
C LEU A 34 -25.40 -4.95 5.06
N MET A 35 -26.52 -5.05 4.33
CA MET A 35 -27.60 -6.00 4.70
C MET A 35 -27.11 -7.45 4.68
N ASP A 36 -26.29 -7.83 3.69
CA ASP A 36 -25.69 -9.17 3.61
C ASP A 36 -24.78 -9.46 4.82
N ILE A 37 -23.99 -8.47 5.27
CA ILE A 37 -23.12 -8.59 6.45
C ILE A 37 -23.95 -8.75 7.73
N LEU A 38 -24.97 -7.91 7.91
CA LEU A 38 -25.84 -7.96 9.09
C LEU A 38 -26.58 -9.29 9.19
N ASP A 39 -27.15 -9.76 8.08
CA ASP A 39 -27.83 -11.08 8.04
C ASP A 39 -26.85 -12.21 8.37
N SER A 40 -25.68 -12.22 7.71
CA SER A 40 -24.65 -13.24 7.92
C SER A 40 -24.15 -13.30 9.37
N HIS A 41 -24.02 -12.16 10.05
CA HIS A 41 -23.44 -12.07 11.39
C HIS A 41 -24.47 -11.86 12.52
N SER A 42 -25.79 -11.86 12.23
CA SER A 42 -26.86 -11.60 13.18
C SER A 42 -26.85 -12.52 14.41
N HIS A 43 -26.43 -13.78 14.24
CA HIS A 43 -26.39 -14.77 15.32
C HIS A 43 -25.05 -14.86 16.04
N THR A 44 -24.04 -14.11 15.61
CA THR A 44 -22.76 -14.01 16.33
C THR A 44 -22.94 -13.33 17.69
N ARG A 45 -21.92 -13.41 18.55
CA ARG A 45 -21.94 -12.69 19.82
C ARG A 45 -22.04 -11.19 19.59
N PHE A 46 -21.20 -10.65 18.72
CA PHE A 46 -21.18 -9.23 18.35
C PHE A 46 -22.53 -8.79 17.74
N GLY A 47 -23.08 -9.57 16.80
CA GLY A 47 -24.37 -9.27 16.18
C GLY A 47 -25.53 -9.22 17.15
N LYS A 48 -25.53 -10.09 18.18
CA LYS A 48 -26.53 -10.07 19.26
C LYS A 48 -26.34 -8.88 20.19
N ASP A 49 -25.09 -8.58 20.56
CA ASP A 49 -24.77 -7.44 21.43
C ASP A 49 -25.17 -6.10 20.79
N HIS A 50 -25.24 -6.04 19.45
CA HIS A 50 -25.59 -4.85 18.66
C HIS A 50 -26.89 -4.97 17.85
N ASN A 51 -27.77 -5.93 18.19
CA ASN A 51 -29.10 -6.11 17.61
C ASN A 51 -29.15 -6.16 16.06
N PHE A 52 -28.18 -6.82 15.41
CA PHE A 52 -28.12 -6.91 13.94
C PHE A 52 -29.40 -7.45 13.32
N ALA A 53 -30.09 -8.38 13.99
CA ALA A 53 -31.33 -8.97 13.51
C ALA A 53 -32.47 -7.96 13.36
N ASP A 54 -32.41 -6.79 13.98
CA ASP A 54 -33.45 -5.77 13.97
C ASP A 54 -33.15 -4.59 13.07
N VAL A 55 -31.89 -4.45 12.60
CA VAL A 55 -31.45 -3.38 11.69
C VAL A 55 -31.93 -3.67 10.27
N ARG A 56 -32.53 -2.66 9.61
CA ARG A 56 -33.10 -2.76 8.26
C ARG A 56 -32.60 -1.70 7.30
N THR A 57 -31.99 -0.63 7.80
CA THR A 57 -31.49 0.46 6.97
C THR A 57 -30.10 0.92 7.44
N PRO A 58 -29.32 1.57 6.58
CA PRO A 58 -28.03 2.17 6.96
C PRO A 58 -28.14 3.18 8.11
N GLU A 59 -29.24 3.96 8.16
CA GLU A 59 -29.48 4.93 9.22
C GLU A 59 -29.67 4.22 10.56
N GLN A 60 -30.53 3.19 10.62
CA GLN A 60 -30.71 2.36 11.83
C GLN A 60 -29.39 1.73 12.27
N PHE A 61 -28.57 1.27 11.30
CA PHE A 61 -27.26 0.71 11.59
C PHE A 61 -26.34 1.74 12.26
N SER A 62 -26.28 2.96 11.73
CA SER A 62 -25.45 4.02 12.27
C SER A 62 -25.89 4.50 13.66
N GLU A 63 -27.19 4.43 13.95
CA GLU A 63 -27.79 4.78 15.26
C GLU A 63 -27.58 3.67 16.32
N THR A 64 -27.62 2.40 15.89
CA THR A 64 -27.61 1.24 16.80
C THR A 64 -26.20 0.77 17.12
N VAL A 65 -25.29 0.79 16.14
CA VAL A 65 -23.94 0.25 16.28
C VAL A 65 -22.94 1.38 16.48
N PRO A 66 -22.17 1.40 17.58
CA PRO A 66 -21.16 2.42 17.81
C PRO A 66 -19.97 2.29 16.85
N LEU A 67 -19.16 3.34 16.75
CA LEU A 67 -17.86 3.27 16.10
C LEU A 67 -16.91 2.41 16.93
N HIS A 68 -16.12 1.59 16.23
CA HIS A 68 -15.10 0.75 16.83
C HIS A 68 -13.70 1.08 16.32
N ASP A 69 -12.72 0.78 17.14
CA ASP A 69 -11.30 0.74 16.77
C ASP A 69 -10.67 -0.54 17.34
N TYR A 70 -9.34 -0.68 17.25
CA TYR A 70 -8.66 -1.84 17.79
C TYR A 70 -8.87 -2.00 19.31
N HIS A 71 -8.89 -0.91 20.06
CA HIS A 71 -8.96 -0.93 21.52
C HIS A 71 -10.36 -1.30 22.00
N THR A 72 -11.39 -0.76 21.39
CA THR A 72 -12.79 -1.09 21.73
C THR A 72 -13.16 -2.52 21.36
N MET A 73 -12.44 -3.11 20.40
CA MET A 73 -12.64 -4.51 19.98
C MET A 73 -11.82 -5.53 20.79
N ILE A 74 -10.92 -5.11 21.70
CA ILE A 74 -10.09 -6.03 22.51
C ILE A 74 -10.90 -7.13 23.21
N PRO A 75 -12.06 -6.84 23.86
CA PRO A 75 -12.84 -7.88 24.52
C PRO A 75 -13.34 -8.99 23.57
N TYR A 76 -13.58 -8.67 22.31
CA TYR A 76 -13.94 -9.67 21.29
C TYR A 76 -12.70 -10.39 20.74
N TRP A 77 -11.57 -9.69 20.56
CA TRP A 77 -10.31 -10.32 20.14
C TRP A 77 -9.84 -11.38 21.13
N GLU A 78 -9.94 -11.10 22.44
CA GLU A 78 -9.58 -12.05 23.51
C GLU A 78 -10.47 -13.30 23.47
N GLN A 79 -11.77 -13.14 23.27
CA GLN A 79 -12.70 -14.27 23.13
C GLN A 79 -12.39 -15.12 21.89
N ILE A 80 -12.10 -14.48 20.74
CA ILE A 80 -11.72 -15.16 19.50
C ILE A 80 -10.40 -15.93 19.67
N HIS A 81 -9.42 -15.32 20.33
CA HIS A 81 -8.14 -15.99 20.58
C HIS A 81 -8.32 -17.20 21.52
N ALA A 82 -9.23 -17.13 22.48
CA ALA A 82 -9.52 -18.24 23.40
C ALA A 82 -10.33 -19.38 22.73
N ALA A 83 -11.25 -19.03 21.82
CA ALA A 83 -12.16 -19.97 21.16
C ALA A 83 -12.39 -19.60 19.68
N PRO A 84 -11.42 -19.87 18.78
CA PRO A 84 -11.46 -19.41 17.39
C PRO A 84 -12.54 -20.08 16.53
N ASP A 85 -13.14 -21.15 16.99
CA ASP A 85 -14.26 -21.88 16.38
C ASP A 85 -15.64 -21.30 16.73
N GLN A 86 -15.71 -20.40 17.72
CA GLN A 86 -16.98 -19.82 18.17
C GLN A 86 -17.37 -18.60 17.32
N PRO A 87 -18.67 -18.39 17.05
CA PRO A 87 -19.16 -17.25 16.26
C PRO A 87 -19.17 -15.95 17.10
N ILE A 88 -17.99 -15.37 17.32
CA ILE A 88 -17.84 -14.15 18.12
C ILE A 88 -18.14 -12.92 17.28
N ILE A 89 -17.36 -12.63 16.23
CA ILE A 89 -17.59 -11.49 15.32
C ILE A 89 -17.96 -11.92 13.91
N THR A 90 -17.64 -13.16 13.53
CA THR A 90 -17.99 -13.78 12.26
C THR A 90 -18.76 -15.07 12.49
N ALA A 91 -19.65 -15.42 11.57
CA ALA A 91 -20.41 -16.66 11.63
C ALA A 91 -19.54 -17.90 11.43
N ASP A 92 -18.51 -17.77 10.60
CA ASP A 92 -17.56 -18.84 10.31
C ASP A 92 -16.41 -18.88 11.33
N PRO A 93 -15.82 -20.05 11.59
CA PRO A 93 -14.61 -20.19 12.37
C PRO A 93 -13.45 -19.37 11.81
N VAL A 94 -12.57 -18.91 12.70
CA VAL A 94 -11.31 -18.28 12.32
C VAL A 94 -10.36 -19.35 11.79
N ILE A 95 -9.82 -19.13 10.61
CA ILE A 95 -8.94 -20.09 9.92
C ILE A 95 -7.50 -19.60 9.84
N TRP A 96 -7.27 -18.31 10.12
CA TRP A 96 -5.97 -17.67 10.18
C TRP A 96 -6.00 -16.42 11.03
N TYR A 97 -4.86 -16.04 11.59
CA TYR A 97 -4.66 -14.71 12.17
C TYR A 97 -3.67 -13.92 11.33
N VAL A 98 -4.03 -12.69 10.99
CA VAL A 98 -3.10 -11.76 10.34
C VAL A 98 -2.42 -10.88 11.37
N GLN A 99 -1.09 -10.83 11.31
CA GLN A 99 -0.29 -9.91 12.09
C GLN A 99 -0.11 -8.61 11.32
N SER A 100 -0.55 -7.49 11.92
CA SER A 100 -0.32 -6.18 11.32
C SER A 100 1.12 -5.72 11.51
N SER A 101 1.55 -4.71 10.71
CA SER A 101 2.89 -4.14 10.78
C SER A 101 3.21 -3.34 12.05
N GLY A 102 2.23 -3.10 12.93
CA GLY A 102 2.46 -2.50 14.25
C GLY A 102 3.18 -1.15 14.24
N THR A 103 2.84 -0.25 13.33
CA THR A 103 3.53 1.05 13.17
C THR A 103 3.46 1.96 14.40
N THR A 104 2.51 1.72 15.32
CA THR A 104 2.25 2.56 16.51
C THR A 104 2.43 1.81 17.83
N GLY A 105 2.92 0.56 17.84
CA GLY A 105 3.06 -0.21 19.07
C GLY A 105 3.22 -1.71 18.84
N LYS A 106 2.67 -2.53 19.73
CA LYS A 106 2.67 -3.98 19.57
C LYS A 106 1.88 -4.38 18.32
N PRO A 107 2.37 -5.35 17.51
CA PRO A 107 1.63 -5.84 16.35
C PRO A 107 0.24 -6.33 16.74
N LYS A 108 -0.78 -5.87 16.02
CA LYS A 108 -2.15 -6.36 16.18
C LYS A 108 -2.24 -7.76 15.58
N VAL A 109 -3.05 -8.62 16.20
CA VAL A 109 -3.33 -9.98 15.71
C VAL A 109 -4.82 -10.06 15.43
N LEU A 110 -5.18 -10.11 14.17
CA LEU A 110 -6.54 -9.93 13.67
C LEU A 110 -7.05 -11.22 13.03
N PRO A 111 -8.30 -11.64 13.28
CA PRO A 111 -8.84 -12.88 12.77
C PRO A 111 -9.22 -12.79 11.29
N ILE A 112 -9.08 -13.91 10.59
CA ILE A 112 -9.57 -14.11 9.23
C ILE A 112 -10.51 -15.31 9.23
N SER A 113 -11.74 -15.10 8.80
CA SER A 113 -12.75 -16.13 8.60
C SER A 113 -12.86 -16.57 7.14
N ARG A 114 -13.52 -17.67 6.90
CA ARG A 114 -13.71 -18.23 5.55
C ARG A 114 -14.57 -17.34 4.66
N ALA A 115 -15.62 -16.72 5.21
CA ALA A 115 -16.51 -15.83 4.46
C ALA A 115 -15.76 -14.59 3.93
N GLY A 116 -14.98 -13.92 4.78
CA GLY A 116 -14.23 -12.74 4.37
C GLY A 116 -13.11 -13.02 3.37
N ILE A 117 -12.54 -14.23 3.37
CA ILE A 117 -11.54 -14.65 2.37
C ILE A 117 -12.09 -14.66 0.95
N LYS A 118 -13.35 -15.04 0.75
CA LYS A 118 -13.96 -15.03 -0.60
C LYS A 118 -14.00 -13.61 -1.17
N ASP A 119 -14.45 -12.64 -0.39
CA ASP A 119 -14.47 -11.24 -0.78
C ASP A 119 -13.06 -10.70 -1.02
N TYR A 120 -12.13 -11.04 -0.14
CA TYR A 120 -10.73 -10.68 -0.31
C TYR A 120 -10.13 -11.25 -1.60
N SER A 121 -10.38 -12.53 -1.90
CA SER A 121 -9.92 -13.19 -3.14
C SER A 121 -10.52 -12.54 -4.40
N ASP A 122 -11.79 -12.14 -4.33
CA ASP A 122 -12.43 -11.40 -5.41
C ASP A 122 -11.73 -10.07 -5.66
N ALA A 123 -11.52 -9.30 -4.60
CA ALA A 123 -10.89 -7.98 -4.64
C ALA A 123 -9.47 -8.01 -5.20
N VAL A 124 -8.60 -8.93 -4.74
CA VAL A 124 -7.21 -8.99 -5.23
C VAL A 124 -7.09 -9.44 -6.68
N SER A 125 -8.13 -10.05 -7.23
CA SER A 125 -8.18 -10.44 -8.65
C SER A 125 -8.58 -9.30 -9.59
N LEU A 126 -9.28 -8.27 -9.08
CA LEU A 126 -9.87 -7.21 -9.90
C LEU A 126 -8.85 -6.38 -10.68
N PRO A 127 -7.70 -5.93 -10.13
CA PRO A 127 -6.73 -5.14 -10.90
C PRO A 127 -6.24 -5.88 -12.14
N LEU A 128 -5.90 -7.16 -11.99
CA LEU A 128 -5.48 -8.00 -13.12
C LEU A 128 -6.60 -8.19 -14.15
N MET A 129 -7.82 -8.43 -13.69
CA MET A 129 -8.97 -8.60 -14.60
C MET A 129 -9.34 -7.29 -15.29
N ALA A 130 -9.25 -6.15 -14.63
CA ALA A 130 -9.42 -4.83 -15.20
C ALA A 130 -8.36 -4.54 -16.27
N PHE A 131 -7.09 -4.82 -15.97
CA PHE A 131 -5.95 -4.68 -16.87
C PHE A 131 -6.13 -5.50 -18.15
N ILE A 132 -6.53 -6.78 -18.05
CA ILE A 132 -6.80 -7.64 -19.20
C ILE A 132 -8.07 -7.21 -19.95
N HIS A 133 -9.08 -6.70 -19.25
CA HIS A 133 -10.32 -6.27 -19.90
C HIS A 133 -10.12 -5.03 -20.77
N ARG A 134 -9.31 -4.06 -20.31
CA ARG A 134 -9.00 -2.85 -21.08
C ARG A 134 -8.29 -3.17 -22.38
N GLU A 135 -7.33 -4.07 -22.33
CA GLU A 135 -6.58 -4.51 -23.50
C GLU A 135 -6.36 -6.04 -23.43
N PRO A 136 -7.06 -6.84 -24.25
CA PRO A 136 -6.97 -8.31 -24.19
C PRO A 136 -5.57 -8.88 -24.40
N SER A 137 -4.67 -8.18 -25.08
CA SER A 137 -3.27 -8.56 -25.26
C SER A 137 -2.50 -8.57 -23.94
N ASN A 138 -2.95 -7.81 -22.94
CA ASN A 138 -2.40 -7.81 -21.58
C ASN A 138 -2.51 -9.18 -20.90
N ALA A 139 -3.34 -10.09 -21.42
CA ALA A 139 -3.38 -11.47 -20.93
C ALA A 139 -2.03 -12.18 -21.06
N GLN A 140 -1.08 -11.65 -21.85
CA GLN A 140 0.29 -12.15 -21.93
C GLN A 140 1.04 -12.09 -20.58
N VAL A 141 0.61 -11.24 -19.63
CA VAL A 141 1.13 -11.26 -18.25
C VAL A 141 1.00 -12.64 -17.59
N LEU A 142 0.07 -13.47 -18.06
CA LEU A 142 -0.18 -14.83 -17.58
C LEU A 142 0.64 -15.90 -18.31
N ASP A 143 1.45 -15.55 -19.30
CA ASP A 143 2.30 -16.49 -20.05
C ASP A 143 3.65 -16.73 -19.37
N GLY A 144 4.07 -15.81 -18.49
CA GLY A 144 5.32 -15.89 -17.74
C GLY A 144 5.09 -15.96 -16.22
N THR A 145 6.02 -15.36 -15.48
CA THR A 145 6.06 -15.37 -14.01
C THR A 145 5.66 -14.01 -13.44
N VAL A 146 4.69 -14.00 -12.53
CA VAL A 146 4.43 -12.86 -11.65
C VAL A 146 5.31 -13.01 -10.40
N LEU A 147 6.36 -12.19 -10.33
CA LEU A 147 7.25 -12.16 -9.17
C LEU A 147 6.52 -11.47 -8.01
N THR A 148 6.24 -12.23 -6.96
CA THR A 148 5.42 -11.78 -5.84
C THR A 148 6.29 -11.52 -4.61
N PHE A 149 6.22 -10.33 -4.07
CA PHE A 149 6.92 -9.91 -2.86
C PHE A 149 6.02 -10.12 -1.66
N ALA A 150 6.31 -11.17 -0.88
CA ALA A 150 5.49 -11.59 0.24
C ALA A 150 6.30 -11.79 1.52
N ALA A 151 5.60 -11.68 2.65
CA ALA A 151 6.11 -12.00 3.97
C ALA A 151 5.59 -13.38 4.42
N PRO A 152 6.14 -13.98 5.50
CA PRO A 152 5.75 -15.31 5.97
C PRO A 152 4.25 -15.46 6.24
N ALA A 153 3.67 -16.56 5.76
CA ALA A 153 2.28 -16.94 6.07
C ALA A 153 2.14 -17.57 7.45
N ARG A 154 3.17 -18.31 7.90
CA ARG A 154 3.17 -19.06 9.16
C ARG A 154 4.37 -18.65 9.99
N MET A 155 4.14 -17.91 11.06
CA MET A 155 5.18 -17.46 12.00
C MET A 155 5.07 -18.17 13.35
N ARG A 156 3.84 -18.42 13.80
CA ARG A 156 3.47 -19.08 15.05
C ARG A 156 2.01 -19.52 14.98
N GLU A 157 1.51 -20.09 16.07
CA GLU A 157 0.10 -20.46 16.22
C GLU A 157 -0.49 -19.90 17.51
N ILE A 158 -1.80 -19.65 17.48
CA ILE A 158 -2.62 -19.31 18.66
C ILE A 158 -3.80 -20.29 18.67
N ASN A 159 -3.85 -21.14 19.70
CA ASN A 159 -4.88 -22.19 19.84
C ASN A 159 -5.13 -23.01 18.56
N GLY A 160 -4.01 -23.44 17.90
CA GLY A 160 -4.04 -24.27 16.70
C GLY A 160 -4.35 -23.50 15.40
N VAL A 161 -4.57 -22.19 15.47
CA VAL A 161 -4.77 -21.34 14.28
C VAL A 161 -3.46 -20.63 13.94
N PRO A 162 -2.98 -20.72 12.69
CA PRO A 162 -1.73 -20.09 12.28
C PRO A 162 -1.81 -18.57 12.27
N VAL A 163 -0.68 -17.92 12.57
CA VAL A 163 -0.48 -16.47 12.54
C VAL A 163 0.57 -16.15 11.49
N GLY A 164 0.29 -15.18 10.62
CA GLY A 164 1.22 -14.73 9.59
C GLY A 164 0.88 -13.35 9.05
N TYR A 165 1.53 -12.99 7.96
CA TYR A 165 1.26 -11.74 7.26
C TYR A 165 0.30 -11.96 6.08
N MET A 166 -0.57 -10.97 5.82
CA MET A 166 -1.63 -11.07 4.80
C MET A 166 -1.08 -11.46 3.41
N THR A 167 0.07 -10.94 3.00
CA THR A 167 0.66 -11.26 1.68
C THR A 167 1.08 -12.73 1.55
N GLY A 168 1.56 -13.35 2.62
CA GLY A 168 1.82 -14.80 2.66
C GLY A 168 0.53 -15.62 2.73
N ILE A 169 -0.40 -15.21 3.60
CA ILE A 169 -1.71 -15.86 3.78
C ILE A 169 -2.48 -15.84 2.45
N SER A 170 -2.43 -14.74 1.70
CA SER A 170 -3.07 -14.60 0.39
C SER A 170 -2.71 -15.74 -0.57
N ARG A 171 -1.43 -16.12 -0.62
CA ARG A 171 -0.98 -17.22 -1.46
C ARG A 171 -1.49 -18.58 -0.98
N GLU A 172 -1.56 -18.81 0.33
CA GLU A 172 -1.97 -20.10 0.86
C GLU A 172 -3.49 -20.33 0.81
N VAL A 173 -4.26 -19.32 1.11
CA VAL A 173 -5.70 -19.44 1.39
C VAL A 173 -6.57 -18.76 0.35
N ILE A 174 -6.15 -17.60 -0.14
CA ILE A 174 -6.95 -16.71 -0.99
C ILE A 174 -6.80 -17.10 -2.46
N VAL A 175 -5.56 -17.34 -2.88
CA VAL A 175 -5.27 -17.64 -4.28
C VAL A 175 -5.21 -19.14 -4.50
N SER A 176 -6.17 -19.70 -5.24
CA SER A 176 -6.26 -21.12 -5.55
C SER A 176 -5.86 -21.45 -6.99
N GLY A 177 -5.52 -22.70 -7.26
CA GLY A 177 -5.29 -23.23 -8.60
C GLY A 177 -4.20 -22.50 -9.37
N ILE A 178 -4.57 -21.89 -10.51
CA ILE A 178 -3.66 -21.21 -11.45
C ILE A 178 -2.96 -20.02 -10.79
N GLY A 179 -3.70 -19.21 -10.03
CA GLY A 179 -3.15 -18.04 -9.34
C GLY A 179 -2.01 -18.41 -8.39
N LYS A 180 -2.15 -19.50 -7.61
CA LYS A 180 -1.09 -19.98 -6.71
C LYS A 180 0.17 -20.40 -7.47
N ARG A 181 0.02 -20.96 -8.67
CA ARG A 181 1.17 -21.35 -9.52
C ARG A 181 1.90 -20.16 -10.11
N MET A 182 1.20 -19.04 -10.29
CA MET A 182 1.78 -17.81 -10.83
C MET A 182 2.50 -16.97 -9.78
N MET A 183 2.07 -17.02 -8.52
CA MET A 183 2.72 -16.30 -7.40
C MET A 183 4.04 -16.98 -7.04
N LYS A 184 5.12 -16.43 -7.57
CA LYS A 184 6.49 -16.97 -7.45
C LYS A 184 7.36 -15.98 -6.65
N PRO A 185 8.48 -16.44 -6.07
CA PRO A 185 9.12 -17.76 -6.22
C PRO A 185 8.49 -18.88 -5.38
N GLY A 186 8.00 -18.64 -4.19
CA GLY A 186 7.43 -19.66 -3.32
C GLY A 186 7.83 -19.49 -1.86
N GLU A 187 7.40 -20.45 -1.03
CA GLU A 187 7.51 -20.37 0.43
C GLU A 187 8.95 -20.28 0.94
N ASP A 188 9.90 -20.97 0.28
CA ASP A 188 11.32 -20.96 0.67
C ASP A 188 11.86 -19.51 0.73
N ILE A 189 11.53 -18.69 -0.28
CA ILE A 189 11.95 -17.29 -0.31
C ILE A 189 11.00 -16.41 0.49
N PHE A 190 9.68 -16.66 0.46
CA PHE A 190 8.71 -15.87 1.22
C PHE A 190 8.95 -15.90 2.73
N ASN A 191 9.42 -17.04 3.24
CA ASN A 191 9.69 -17.24 4.66
C ASN A 191 11.08 -16.75 5.12
N MET A 192 11.96 -16.32 4.21
CA MET A 192 13.23 -15.70 4.60
C MET A 192 12.99 -14.44 5.41
N THR A 193 13.70 -14.28 6.52
CA THR A 193 13.61 -13.14 7.43
C THR A 193 14.75 -12.14 7.24
N ASN A 194 15.94 -12.60 6.81
CA ASN A 194 17.02 -11.70 6.41
C ASN A 194 16.71 -11.07 5.06
N ILE A 195 16.59 -9.74 5.03
CA ILE A 195 16.12 -9.00 3.85
C ILE A 195 17.15 -9.03 2.72
N SER A 196 18.42 -8.86 3.02
CA SER A 196 19.48 -8.87 1.99
C SER A 196 19.59 -10.24 1.31
N GLU A 197 19.56 -11.32 2.10
CA GLU A 197 19.53 -12.70 1.56
C GLU A 197 18.26 -12.96 0.75
N LYS A 198 17.12 -12.46 1.24
CA LYS A 198 15.84 -12.59 0.55
C LYS A 198 15.83 -11.87 -0.78
N LEU A 199 16.28 -10.62 -0.85
CA LEU A 199 16.36 -9.86 -2.10
C LEU A 199 17.33 -10.49 -3.09
N TRP A 200 18.47 -11.03 -2.61
CA TRP A 200 19.41 -11.77 -3.43
C TRP A 200 18.81 -13.08 -3.98
N ALA A 201 18.04 -13.80 -3.16
CA ALA A 201 17.31 -15.00 -3.60
C ALA A 201 16.26 -14.67 -4.67
N TYR A 202 15.52 -13.55 -4.51
CA TYR A 202 14.63 -13.03 -5.54
C TYR A 202 15.38 -12.71 -6.84
N ALA A 203 16.56 -12.07 -6.75
CA ALA A 203 17.38 -11.72 -7.90
C ALA A 203 17.81 -12.96 -8.69
N LYS A 204 18.34 -13.97 -8.00
CA LYS A 204 18.72 -15.25 -8.60
C LYS A 204 17.53 -15.99 -9.23
N TYR A 205 16.35 -15.87 -8.63
CA TYR A 205 15.13 -16.44 -9.19
C TYR A 205 14.70 -15.69 -10.44
N ALA A 206 14.65 -14.36 -10.38
CA ALA A 206 14.16 -13.50 -11.46
C ALA A 206 15.01 -13.56 -12.74
N VAL A 207 16.31 -13.83 -12.62
CA VAL A 207 17.20 -14.06 -13.79
C VAL A 207 16.83 -15.33 -14.56
N LYS A 208 16.33 -16.36 -13.86
CA LYS A 208 16.01 -17.66 -14.47
C LYS A 208 14.65 -17.67 -15.18
N GLU A 209 13.77 -16.74 -14.84
CA GLU A 209 12.37 -16.72 -15.26
C GLU A 209 12.09 -15.65 -16.30
N ASP A 210 11.02 -15.83 -17.04
CA ASP A 210 10.40 -14.78 -17.85
C ASP A 210 9.44 -13.99 -16.97
N ILE A 211 9.93 -12.85 -16.45
CA ILE A 211 9.15 -12.01 -15.55
C ILE A 211 8.19 -11.17 -16.37
N THR A 212 6.90 -11.39 -16.18
CA THR A 212 5.81 -10.68 -16.87
C THR A 212 5.03 -9.75 -15.95
N GLY A 213 5.16 -9.93 -14.63
CA GLY A 213 4.54 -9.06 -13.64
C GLY A 213 5.33 -9.00 -12.34
N LEU A 214 5.16 -7.90 -11.61
CA LEU A 214 5.60 -7.70 -10.24
C LEU A 214 4.36 -7.44 -9.37
N ALA A 215 4.28 -7.99 -8.16
CA ALA A 215 3.15 -7.78 -7.27
C ALA A 215 3.53 -7.93 -5.79
N GLY A 216 2.74 -7.36 -4.88
CA GLY A 216 2.86 -7.58 -3.44
C GLY A 216 3.37 -6.36 -2.67
N ILE A 217 4.23 -6.57 -1.67
CA ILE A 217 4.71 -5.51 -0.77
C ILE A 217 5.53 -4.50 -1.56
N THR A 218 4.99 -3.29 -1.76
CA THR A 218 5.61 -2.26 -2.62
C THR A 218 6.96 -1.81 -2.12
N THR A 219 7.16 -1.62 -0.81
CA THR A 219 8.46 -1.25 -0.25
C THR A 219 9.53 -2.29 -0.57
N LEU A 220 9.20 -3.57 -0.48
CA LEU A 220 10.11 -4.66 -0.83
C LEU A 220 10.37 -4.73 -2.35
N SER A 221 9.33 -4.46 -3.16
CA SER A 221 9.47 -4.41 -4.62
C SER A 221 10.38 -3.26 -5.07
N ILE A 222 10.21 -2.07 -4.49
CA ILE A 222 11.05 -0.89 -4.77
C ILE A 222 12.50 -1.17 -4.40
N ALA A 223 12.77 -1.70 -3.20
CA ALA A 223 14.10 -2.08 -2.77
C ALA A 223 14.74 -3.11 -3.72
N PHE A 224 13.95 -4.10 -4.14
CA PHE A 224 14.40 -5.10 -5.10
C PHE A 224 14.74 -4.51 -6.47
N ILE A 225 13.83 -3.69 -7.05
CA ILE A 225 14.04 -3.05 -8.36
C ILE A 225 15.31 -2.18 -8.31
N ARG A 226 15.49 -1.40 -7.24
CA ARG A 226 16.66 -0.56 -7.05
C ARG A 226 17.95 -1.38 -7.00
N ARG A 227 18.00 -2.44 -6.19
CA ARG A 227 19.21 -3.30 -6.08
C ARG A 227 19.48 -4.05 -7.38
N MET A 228 18.44 -4.53 -8.06
CA MET A 228 18.61 -5.16 -9.38
C MET A 228 19.21 -4.17 -10.38
N GLN A 229 18.70 -2.94 -10.43
CA GLN A 229 19.17 -1.93 -11.36
C GLN A 229 20.60 -1.48 -11.07
N ASN A 230 20.94 -1.22 -9.80
CA ASN A 230 22.14 -0.48 -9.44
C ASN A 230 23.25 -1.30 -8.77
N GLU A 231 22.95 -2.47 -8.22
CA GLU A 231 23.92 -3.19 -7.35
C GLU A 231 24.22 -4.62 -7.79
N TYR A 232 23.23 -5.36 -8.29
CA TYR A 232 23.36 -6.80 -8.46
C TYR A 232 23.99 -7.24 -9.78
N GLY A 233 24.19 -6.36 -10.76
CA GLY A 233 24.68 -6.70 -12.10
C GLY A 233 25.95 -7.54 -12.09
N PRO A 234 27.08 -7.06 -11.55
CA PRO A 234 28.33 -7.79 -11.53
C PRO A 234 28.25 -9.12 -10.76
N SER A 235 27.60 -9.13 -9.60
CA SER A 235 27.46 -10.34 -8.77
C SER A 235 26.57 -11.41 -9.44
N LEU A 236 25.52 -11.00 -10.15
CA LEU A 236 24.70 -11.93 -10.93
C LEU A 236 25.47 -12.50 -12.10
N LEU A 237 26.30 -11.71 -12.78
CA LEU A 237 27.13 -12.20 -13.87
C LEU A 237 28.13 -13.26 -13.37
N GLU A 238 28.74 -13.05 -12.21
CA GLU A 238 29.63 -14.03 -11.57
C GLU A 238 28.88 -15.31 -11.15
N GLU A 239 27.72 -15.19 -10.47
CA GLU A 239 26.89 -16.30 -10.01
C GLU A 239 26.41 -17.20 -11.17
N PHE A 240 26.13 -16.61 -12.33
CA PHE A 240 25.59 -17.32 -13.50
C PHE A 240 26.63 -17.60 -14.59
N GLN A 241 27.91 -17.40 -14.32
CA GLN A 241 29.00 -17.68 -15.27
C GLN A 241 28.96 -19.14 -15.73
N GLY A 242 29.06 -19.37 -17.04
CA GLY A 242 29.01 -20.71 -17.64
C GLY A 242 27.61 -21.34 -17.71
N THR A 243 26.56 -20.64 -17.22
CA THR A 243 25.19 -21.13 -17.32
C THR A 243 24.48 -20.58 -18.56
N LYS A 244 23.33 -21.20 -18.92
CA LYS A 244 22.47 -20.70 -20.01
C LYS A 244 21.89 -19.30 -19.78
N HIS A 245 21.97 -18.75 -18.57
CA HIS A 245 21.43 -17.45 -18.20
C HIS A 245 22.47 -16.32 -18.28
N GLU A 246 23.75 -16.66 -18.41
CA GLU A 246 24.84 -15.69 -18.45
C GLU A 246 24.65 -14.65 -19.56
N GLN A 247 24.31 -15.10 -20.77
CA GLN A 247 24.17 -14.19 -21.92
C GLN A 247 23.06 -13.15 -21.70
N ARG A 248 21.94 -13.56 -21.08
CA ARG A 248 20.85 -12.65 -20.73
C ARG A 248 21.28 -11.53 -19.76
N ILE A 249 22.16 -11.87 -18.81
CA ILE A 249 22.69 -10.87 -17.87
C ILE A 249 23.66 -9.95 -18.60
N ARG A 250 24.54 -10.49 -19.45
CA ARG A 250 25.48 -9.70 -20.25
C ARG A 250 24.77 -8.70 -21.16
N ASP A 251 23.68 -9.12 -21.81
CA ASP A 251 22.89 -8.27 -22.71
C ASP A 251 22.19 -7.12 -21.96
N ALA A 252 21.90 -7.29 -20.66
CA ALA A 252 21.30 -6.29 -19.81
C ALA A 252 22.30 -5.45 -19.02
N LEU A 253 23.55 -5.90 -18.88
CA LEU A 253 24.59 -5.23 -18.10
C LEU A 253 25.17 -4.06 -18.88
N ARG A 254 25.21 -2.87 -18.28
CA ARG A 254 25.86 -1.67 -18.82
C ARG A 254 27.30 -1.55 -18.38
N ASP A 255 28.06 -0.68 -19.05
CA ASP A 255 29.49 -0.46 -18.78
C ASP A 255 29.75 0.08 -17.36
N ASP A 256 28.79 0.75 -16.75
CA ASP A 256 28.84 1.27 -15.39
C ASP A 256 28.47 0.24 -14.31
N GLY A 257 28.18 -1.01 -14.70
CA GLY A 257 27.78 -2.09 -13.80
C GLY A 257 26.29 -2.13 -13.46
N THR A 258 25.49 -1.18 -13.95
CA THR A 258 24.04 -1.19 -13.78
C THR A 258 23.35 -2.17 -14.74
N LEU A 259 22.13 -2.63 -14.37
CA LEU A 259 21.31 -3.48 -15.25
C LEU A 259 20.17 -2.69 -15.89
N ASP A 260 20.00 -2.88 -17.19
CA ASP A 260 18.79 -2.50 -17.91
C ASP A 260 17.69 -3.54 -17.66
N LEU A 261 16.78 -3.23 -16.77
CA LEU A 261 15.69 -4.17 -16.40
C LEU A 261 14.71 -4.40 -17.56
N ASN A 262 14.59 -3.48 -18.50
CA ASN A 262 13.74 -3.66 -19.66
C ASN A 262 14.36 -4.68 -20.65
N SER A 263 15.69 -4.74 -20.76
CA SER A 263 16.40 -5.79 -21.50
C SER A 263 16.38 -7.12 -20.75
N LEU A 264 16.51 -7.10 -19.43
CA LEU A 264 16.47 -8.30 -18.60
C LEU A 264 15.08 -8.95 -18.57
N TRP A 265 14.00 -8.15 -18.52
CA TRP A 265 12.60 -8.59 -18.48
C TRP A 265 11.77 -7.93 -19.59
N PRO A 266 11.99 -8.30 -20.86
CA PRO A 266 11.37 -7.65 -22.01
C PRO A 266 9.84 -7.80 -22.07
N ASN A 267 9.30 -8.79 -21.34
CA ASN A 267 7.89 -9.12 -21.27
C ASN A 267 7.19 -8.63 -20.00
N LEU A 268 7.84 -7.76 -19.20
CA LEU A 268 7.25 -7.19 -18.00
C LEU A 268 6.15 -6.18 -18.38
N LEU A 269 4.90 -6.49 -18.05
CA LEU A 269 3.71 -5.74 -18.46
C LEU A 269 2.97 -5.07 -17.31
N MET A 270 3.14 -5.53 -16.07
CA MET A 270 2.34 -5.07 -14.94
C MET A 270 3.15 -4.98 -13.65
N PHE A 271 2.99 -3.88 -12.91
CA PHE A 271 3.42 -3.75 -11.52
C PHE A 271 2.20 -3.45 -10.66
N ASN A 272 1.78 -4.41 -9.82
CA ASN A 272 0.69 -4.23 -8.86
C ASN A 272 1.26 -3.87 -7.48
N ALA A 273 1.16 -2.61 -7.13
CA ALA A 273 1.65 -2.04 -5.89
C ALA A 273 0.62 -2.15 -4.76
N THR A 274 1.08 -2.40 -3.53
CA THR A 274 0.22 -2.49 -2.34
C THR A 274 0.95 -1.94 -1.11
N GLY A 275 0.26 -1.10 -0.34
CA GLY A 275 0.69 -0.70 1.00
C GLY A 275 1.34 0.66 1.14
N ILE A 276 1.79 1.27 0.06
CA ILE A 276 2.22 2.68 0.00
C ILE A 276 1.72 3.33 -1.29
N ASP A 277 1.60 4.65 -1.28
CA ASP A 277 1.32 5.45 -2.46
C ASP A 277 2.55 5.44 -3.40
N THR A 278 2.34 5.14 -4.68
CA THR A 278 3.42 5.07 -5.68
C THR A 278 3.68 6.39 -6.40
N ASP A 279 2.85 7.40 -6.23
CA ASP A 279 3.00 8.68 -6.94
C ASP A 279 4.39 9.31 -6.82
N PRO A 280 5.04 9.37 -5.65
CA PRO A 280 6.39 9.92 -5.54
C PRO A 280 7.44 9.17 -6.36
N TYR A 281 7.24 7.87 -6.58
CA TYR A 281 8.17 6.99 -7.30
C TYR A 281 7.79 6.79 -8.78
N ARG A 282 6.65 7.32 -9.20
CA ARG A 282 6.02 7.03 -10.50
C ARG A 282 6.94 7.30 -11.68
N GLN A 283 7.58 8.48 -11.71
CA GLN A 283 8.48 8.84 -12.80
C GLN A 283 9.65 7.87 -12.93
N TRP A 284 10.32 7.56 -11.81
CA TRP A 284 11.40 6.59 -11.78
C TRP A 284 10.94 5.19 -12.20
N LEU A 285 9.79 4.72 -11.70
CA LEU A 285 9.23 3.43 -12.05
C LEU A 285 8.89 3.34 -13.55
N MET A 286 8.27 4.37 -14.12
CA MET A 286 7.92 4.40 -15.56
C MET A 286 9.16 4.39 -16.45
N GLU A 287 10.26 4.99 -16.05
CA GLU A 287 11.51 4.97 -16.81
C GLU A 287 12.26 3.64 -16.63
N THR A 288 12.23 3.06 -15.43
CA THR A 288 12.91 1.79 -15.14
C THR A 288 12.15 0.61 -15.74
N LEU A 289 10.82 0.67 -15.76
CA LEU A 289 9.90 -0.37 -16.24
C LEU A 289 8.95 0.18 -17.31
N PRO A 290 9.44 0.66 -18.47
CA PRO A 290 8.67 1.49 -19.40
C PRO A 290 7.48 0.78 -20.06
N LYS A 291 7.43 -0.55 -20.01
CA LYS A 291 6.33 -1.34 -20.57
C LYS A 291 5.30 -1.75 -19.52
N ALA A 292 5.62 -1.57 -18.24
CA ALA A 292 4.76 -2.03 -17.16
C ALA A 292 3.68 -0.97 -16.84
N SER A 293 2.43 -1.38 -16.84
CA SER A 293 1.35 -0.59 -16.23
C SER A 293 1.46 -0.67 -14.72
N ILE A 294 1.43 0.48 -14.05
CA ILE A 294 1.42 0.55 -12.59
C ILE A 294 -0.03 0.61 -12.13
N VAL A 295 -0.46 -0.43 -11.41
CA VAL A 295 -1.78 -0.50 -10.79
C VAL A 295 -1.62 -0.61 -9.27
N GLU A 296 -2.60 -0.11 -8.53
CA GLU A 296 -2.53 -0.06 -7.08
C GLU A 296 -3.70 -0.80 -6.44
N THR A 297 -3.39 -1.47 -5.33
CA THR A 297 -4.36 -2.09 -4.44
C THR A 297 -4.29 -1.41 -3.08
N TYR A 298 -5.36 -0.73 -2.70
CA TYR A 298 -5.52 -0.17 -1.36
C TYR A 298 -6.13 -1.21 -0.44
N GLY A 299 -5.36 -1.64 0.54
CA GLY A 299 -5.79 -2.65 1.50
C GLY A 299 -4.87 -2.76 2.71
N GLY A 300 -5.29 -3.54 3.68
CA GLY A 300 -4.58 -3.79 4.92
C GLY A 300 -4.86 -5.19 5.46
N SER A 301 -4.56 -5.37 6.74
CA SER A 301 -4.89 -6.59 7.49
C SER A 301 -6.40 -6.79 7.62
N GLU A 302 -7.14 -5.69 7.57
CA GLU A 302 -8.59 -5.61 7.77
C GLU A 302 -9.39 -5.80 6.48
N GLY A 303 -8.73 -5.89 5.31
CA GLY A 303 -9.39 -6.14 4.04
C GLY A 303 -8.75 -5.44 2.85
N VAL A 304 -9.44 -5.49 1.70
CA VAL A 304 -9.14 -4.70 0.50
C VAL A 304 -10.24 -3.66 0.35
N TYR A 305 -9.86 -2.40 0.19
CA TYR A 305 -10.79 -1.27 0.21
C TYR A 305 -10.98 -0.64 -1.17
N GLY A 306 -9.94 -0.70 -2.00
CA GLY A 306 -9.94 -0.10 -3.32
C GLY A 306 -8.89 -0.68 -4.26
N ASN A 307 -9.09 -0.45 -5.56
CA ASN A 307 -8.19 -0.88 -6.62
C ASN A 307 -8.16 0.13 -7.76
N THR A 308 -7.05 0.20 -8.48
CA THR A 308 -7.01 0.87 -9.79
C THR A 308 -7.77 0.03 -10.82
N LEU A 309 -8.97 0.47 -11.23
CA LEU A 309 -9.84 -0.26 -12.15
C LEU A 309 -9.95 0.39 -13.53
N THR A 310 -9.78 1.70 -13.63
CA THR A 310 -10.09 2.48 -14.84
C THR A 310 -8.88 2.94 -15.63
N SER A 311 -7.69 2.99 -15.03
CA SER A 311 -6.49 3.59 -15.63
C SER A 311 -5.26 2.70 -15.49
N ASP A 312 -4.28 2.88 -16.38
CA ASP A 312 -2.94 2.28 -16.30
C ASP A 312 -1.88 3.29 -15.84
N ALA A 313 -2.27 4.56 -15.69
CA ALA A 313 -1.34 5.67 -15.45
C ALA A 313 -1.73 6.55 -14.26
N GLY A 314 -2.84 6.23 -13.56
CA GLY A 314 -3.33 7.05 -12.45
C GLY A 314 -3.17 6.36 -11.10
N SER A 315 -2.95 7.17 -10.06
CA SER A 315 -3.02 6.77 -8.66
C SER A 315 -4.45 6.74 -8.11
N ASP A 316 -5.45 7.06 -8.95
CA ASP A 316 -6.84 7.06 -8.51
C ASP A 316 -7.34 5.64 -8.29
N ILE A 317 -7.68 5.37 -7.04
CA ILE A 317 -8.12 4.06 -6.57
C ILE A 317 -9.64 4.10 -6.42
N GLN A 318 -10.36 3.24 -7.16
CA GLN A 318 -11.79 3.10 -7.00
C GLN A 318 -12.10 2.25 -5.77
N LEU A 319 -12.98 2.76 -4.89
CA LEU A 319 -13.44 2.01 -3.73
C LEU A 319 -14.21 0.75 -4.16
N LEU A 320 -14.23 -0.27 -3.29
CA LEU A 320 -14.87 -1.57 -3.55
C LEU A 320 -16.15 -1.77 -2.71
N PRO A 321 -17.25 -1.11 -3.06
CA PRO A 321 -18.50 -1.14 -2.30
C PRO A 321 -19.22 -2.49 -2.33
N HIS A 322 -18.90 -3.37 -3.27
CA HIS A 322 -19.49 -4.71 -3.39
C HIS A 322 -19.00 -5.71 -2.32
N ILE A 323 -17.92 -5.38 -1.62
CA ILE A 323 -17.33 -6.21 -0.56
C ILE A 323 -17.24 -5.49 0.78
N ASN A 324 -17.43 -4.19 0.78
CA ASN A 324 -17.39 -3.37 1.98
C ASN A 324 -18.58 -2.42 2.03
N TYR A 325 -19.08 -2.18 3.24
CA TYR A 325 -19.87 -1.00 3.53
C TYR A 325 -18.96 0.09 4.08
N PHE A 326 -19.02 1.27 3.47
CA PHE A 326 -18.18 2.40 3.79
C PHE A 326 -18.97 3.53 4.43
N GLU A 327 -18.43 4.07 5.51
CA GLU A 327 -18.80 5.34 6.10
C GLU A 327 -17.54 6.21 6.22
N PHE A 328 -17.74 7.51 6.42
CA PHE A 328 -16.65 8.48 6.41
C PHE A 328 -16.79 9.50 7.53
N ILE A 329 -15.67 9.83 8.20
CA ILE A 329 -15.62 10.91 9.19
C ILE A 329 -14.89 12.08 8.52
N PRO A 330 -15.56 13.25 8.32
CA PRO A 330 -14.91 14.44 7.78
C PRO A 330 -13.69 14.84 8.64
N GLU A 331 -12.61 15.29 8.01
CA GLU A 331 -11.35 15.62 8.71
C GLU A 331 -11.55 16.54 9.93
N ARG A 332 -12.44 17.53 9.82
CA ARG A 332 -12.78 18.46 10.92
C ARG A 332 -13.47 17.81 12.12
N GLU A 333 -14.00 16.59 11.96
CA GLU A 333 -14.77 15.86 12.99
C GLU A 333 -13.93 14.82 13.73
N ILE A 334 -12.74 14.48 13.23
CA ILE A 334 -11.95 13.32 13.65
C ILE A 334 -11.60 13.34 15.14
N GLU A 335 -11.31 14.53 15.68
CA GLU A 335 -10.87 14.70 17.08
C GLU A 335 -12.05 14.87 18.06
N LYS A 336 -13.30 14.89 17.56
CA LYS A 336 -14.47 14.93 18.43
C LYS A 336 -14.67 13.59 19.12
N GLU A 337 -15.11 13.60 20.35
CA GLU A 337 -15.46 12.40 21.12
C GLU A 337 -16.56 11.58 20.42
N VAL A 338 -17.55 12.27 19.85
CA VAL A 338 -18.60 11.69 19.00
C VAL A 338 -18.56 12.40 17.65
N PRO A 339 -17.79 11.88 16.69
CA PRO A 339 -17.69 12.48 15.38
C PRO A 339 -18.95 12.24 14.55
N THR A 340 -19.29 13.20 13.68
CA THR A 340 -20.30 13.00 12.63
C THR A 340 -19.76 11.99 11.60
N VAL A 341 -20.57 10.99 11.31
CA VAL A 341 -20.26 9.97 10.29
C VAL A 341 -21.22 10.12 9.13
N ILE A 342 -20.73 10.13 7.91
CA ILE A 342 -21.53 10.28 6.70
C ILE A 342 -21.42 9.06 5.78
N PRO A 343 -22.48 8.71 5.03
CA PRO A 343 -22.45 7.64 4.04
C PRO A 343 -21.66 8.06 2.78
N LEU A 344 -21.35 7.08 1.91
CA LEU A 344 -20.62 7.31 0.66
C LEU A 344 -21.28 8.35 -0.25
N CYS A 345 -22.62 8.42 -0.29
CA CYS A 345 -23.36 9.38 -1.14
C CYS A 345 -23.21 10.85 -0.70
N GLU A 346 -22.73 11.13 0.50
CA GLU A 346 -22.55 12.49 1.02
C GLU A 346 -21.11 13.01 0.92
N VAL A 347 -20.15 12.18 0.51
CA VAL A 347 -18.76 12.62 0.34
C VAL A 347 -18.64 13.60 -0.82
N ARG A 348 -17.60 14.44 -0.77
CA ARG A 348 -17.38 15.50 -1.77
C ARG A 348 -15.97 15.39 -2.35
N LYS A 349 -15.87 15.62 -3.65
CA LYS A 349 -14.58 15.73 -4.38
C LYS A 349 -13.67 16.76 -3.71
N GLY A 350 -12.40 16.42 -3.59
CA GLY A 350 -11.34 17.25 -2.99
C GLY A 350 -11.37 17.33 -1.46
N GLN A 351 -12.37 16.72 -0.79
CA GLN A 351 -12.44 16.70 0.67
C GLN A 351 -11.74 15.47 1.25
N ARG A 352 -11.24 15.61 2.50
CA ARG A 352 -10.55 14.57 3.24
C ARG A 352 -11.41 13.96 4.32
N TYR A 353 -11.28 12.64 4.47
CA TYR A 353 -12.09 11.86 5.41
C TYR A 353 -11.26 10.74 6.03
N GLU A 354 -11.56 10.38 7.28
CA GLU A 354 -11.17 9.10 7.84
C GLU A 354 -12.17 8.03 7.37
N ILE A 355 -11.66 6.90 6.87
CA ILE A 355 -12.49 5.79 6.42
C ILE A 355 -12.94 4.92 7.60
N VAL A 356 -14.22 4.56 7.61
CA VAL A 356 -14.86 3.62 8.53
C VAL A 356 -15.36 2.42 7.74
N LEU A 357 -15.03 1.22 8.18
CA LEU A 357 -15.21 -0.01 7.42
C LEU A 357 -16.16 -0.99 8.11
N THR A 358 -17.07 -1.60 7.34
CA THR A 358 -17.82 -2.79 7.74
C THR A 358 -17.69 -3.86 6.64
N ASN A 359 -17.30 -5.10 7.01
CA ASN A 359 -17.11 -6.19 6.05
C ASN A 359 -17.30 -7.60 6.65
N LEU A 360 -17.27 -8.64 5.80
CA LEU A 360 -17.44 -10.04 6.20
C LEU A 360 -16.25 -10.63 6.98
N LEU A 361 -15.15 -9.90 7.15
CA LEU A 361 -14.09 -10.29 8.09
C LEU A 361 -14.44 -9.97 9.55
N GLY A 362 -15.62 -9.39 9.80
CA GLY A 362 -16.14 -9.07 11.13
C GLY A 362 -15.78 -7.67 11.62
N TYR A 363 -15.14 -6.85 10.79
CA TYR A 363 -14.96 -5.44 11.10
C TYR A 363 -16.29 -4.73 10.91
N THR A 364 -16.77 -4.07 11.94
CA THR A 364 -18.06 -3.39 11.95
C THR A 364 -17.89 -1.97 12.47
N ARG A 365 -18.27 -0.98 11.66
CA ARG A 365 -18.05 0.46 11.93
C ARG A 365 -16.64 0.75 12.46
N TYR A 366 -15.66 0.03 11.87
CA TYR A 366 -14.28 0.01 12.34
C TYR A 366 -13.48 1.17 11.74
N ARG A 367 -12.97 2.02 12.60
CA ARG A 367 -12.07 3.13 12.24
C ARG A 367 -10.71 2.57 11.85
N LEU A 368 -10.37 2.60 10.58
CA LEU A 368 -9.06 2.14 10.09
C LEU A 368 -7.92 3.07 10.55
N GLY A 369 -8.24 4.34 10.77
CA GLY A 369 -7.26 5.39 11.00
C GLY A 369 -6.54 5.81 9.72
N ASP A 370 -7.07 5.45 8.55
CA ASP A 370 -6.57 5.92 7.26
C ASP A 370 -7.35 7.17 6.83
N MET A 371 -6.61 8.18 6.39
CA MET A 371 -7.11 9.41 5.82
C MET A 371 -7.00 9.35 4.30
N LEU A 372 -8.06 9.66 3.60
CA LEU A 372 -8.09 9.68 2.15
C LEU A 372 -8.73 10.96 1.60
N THR A 373 -8.35 11.35 0.38
CA THR A 373 -8.96 12.46 -0.36
C THR A 373 -9.76 11.87 -1.51
N PHE A 374 -11.02 12.30 -1.68
CA PHE A 374 -11.80 11.91 -2.85
C PHE A 374 -11.29 12.66 -4.09
N ALA A 375 -10.74 11.91 -5.05
CA ALA A 375 -10.32 12.44 -6.34
C ALA A 375 -11.52 12.76 -7.22
N ASP A 376 -12.52 11.88 -7.20
CA ASP A 376 -13.82 12.08 -7.86
C ASP A 376 -14.95 11.34 -7.12
N THR A 377 -16.19 11.69 -7.46
CA THR A 377 -17.40 11.04 -6.96
C THR A 377 -18.24 10.38 -8.07
N ASP A 378 -17.75 10.42 -9.32
CA ASP A 378 -18.34 9.75 -10.46
C ASP A 378 -17.26 9.31 -11.47
N PRO A 379 -16.70 8.09 -11.35
CA PRO A 379 -16.88 7.12 -10.27
C PRO A 379 -16.16 7.54 -8.98
N TYR A 380 -16.60 6.99 -7.84
CA TYR A 380 -15.93 7.25 -6.55
C TYR A 380 -14.52 6.73 -6.56
N SER A 381 -13.57 7.66 -6.53
CA SER A 381 -12.14 7.39 -6.49
C SER A 381 -11.43 8.21 -5.42
N VAL A 382 -10.37 7.63 -4.88
CA VAL A 382 -9.59 8.23 -3.80
C VAL A 382 -8.11 8.23 -4.13
N HIS A 383 -7.40 9.21 -3.60
CA HIS A 383 -5.94 9.29 -3.66
C HIS A 383 -5.39 9.85 -2.34
N ARG A 384 -4.07 10.00 -2.25
CA ARG A 384 -3.36 10.58 -1.10
C ARG A 384 -3.76 9.95 0.22
N ILE A 385 -3.60 8.62 0.28
CA ILE A 385 -3.94 7.86 1.47
C ILE A 385 -2.83 8.01 2.50
N GLY A 386 -3.18 8.56 3.67
CA GLY A 386 -2.28 8.74 4.80
C GLY A 386 -2.81 8.09 6.07
N ARG A 387 -2.13 8.28 7.19
CA ARG A 387 -2.57 7.78 8.50
C ARG A 387 -3.02 8.92 9.41
N LYS A 388 -4.14 8.72 10.13
CA LYS A 388 -4.54 9.57 11.24
C LYS A 388 -3.43 9.58 12.30
N GLY A 389 -3.17 10.77 12.86
CA GLY A 389 -2.17 10.95 13.92
C GLY A 389 -0.72 10.95 13.44
N ARG A 390 -0.45 10.80 12.15
CA ARG A 390 0.85 11.13 11.55
C ARG A 390 0.84 12.59 11.13
N VAL A 391 0.87 13.42 12.16
CA VAL A 391 0.94 14.87 12.01
C VAL A 391 2.19 15.33 12.73
N VAL A 392 3.04 16.05 12.03
CA VAL A 392 4.13 16.82 12.62
C VAL A 392 3.66 18.26 12.73
N ASN A 393 3.83 18.82 13.90
CA ASN A 393 3.42 20.18 14.19
C ASN A 393 4.58 20.88 14.94
N LEU A 394 5.38 21.64 14.21
CA LEU A 394 6.53 22.34 14.75
C LEU A 394 6.20 23.78 15.19
N SER A 395 5.29 24.43 14.44
CA SER A 395 4.95 25.85 14.63
C SER A 395 3.47 26.17 14.46
N GLY A 396 2.58 25.14 14.42
CA GLY A 396 1.14 25.29 14.24
C GLY A 396 0.60 24.71 12.90
N GLU A 397 1.49 24.31 11.98
CA GLU A 397 1.19 23.97 10.58
C GLU A 397 0.52 22.60 10.38
N LYS A 398 0.61 21.68 11.34
CA LYS A 398 -0.01 20.33 11.30
C LYS A 398 0.24 19.60 9.98
N LEU A 399 1.53 19.49 9.59
CA LEU A 399 1.93 18.76 8.39
C LEU A 399 1.57 17.27 8.50
N THR A 400 0.96 16.69 7.46
CA THR A 400 0.53 15.28 7.41
C THR A 400 1.30 14.51 6.35
N ASP A 401 1.29 13.16 6.43
CA ASP A 401 1.84 12.28 5.38
C ASP A 401 1.29 12.64 3.99
N ALA A 402 0.01 13.00 3.88
CA ALA A 402 -0.62 13.38 2.61
C ALA A 402 -0.05 14.69 2.04
N HIS A 403 0.15 15.72 2.88
CA HIS A 403 0.80 16.97 2.46
C HIS A 403 2.23 16.70 1.96
N VAL A 404 2.95 15.82 2.67
CA VAL A 404 4.32 15.43 2.27
C VAL A 404 4.31 14.70 0.93
N THR A 405 3.45 13.73 0.74
CA THR A 405 3.34 12.98 -0.53
C THR A 405 3.02 13.92 -1.69
N GLU A 406 2.08 14.85 -1.50
CA GLU A 406 1.74 15.88 -2.50
C GLU A 406 2.92 16.79 -2.81
N GLY A 407 3.60 17.29 -1.77
CA GLY A 407 4.77 18.15 -1.93
C GLY A 407 5.90 17.47 -2.69
N ILE A 408 6.23 16.23 -2.33
CA ILE A 408 7.27 15.43 -2.99
C ILE A 408 6.90 15.14 -4.44
N SER A 409 5.66 14.71 -4.72
CA SER A 409 5.20 14.42 -6.09
C SER A 409 5.30 15.67 -6.98
N ALA A 410 4.83 16.82 -6.50
CA ALA A 410 4.92 18.08 -7.22
C ALA A 410 6.36 18.54 -7.43
N ALA A 411 7.24 18.35 -6.45
CA ALA A 411 8.66 18.67 -6.58
C ALA A 411 9.34 17.77 -7.64
N CYS A 412 9.02 16.47 -7.65
CA CYS A 412 9.52 15.56 -8.68
C CYS A 412 9.04 15.97 -10.09
N GLU A 413 7.76 16.29 -10.25
CA GLU A 413 7.19 16.73 -11.53
C GLU A 413 7.86 18.00 -12.05
N LYS A 414 8.01 19.02 -11.19
CA LYS A 414 8.57 20.31 -11.58
C LYS A 414 10.06 20.24 -11.90
N THR A 415 10.85 19.46 -11.15
CA THR A 415 12.31 19.38 -11.30
C THR A 415 12.78 18.25 -12.21
N GLY A 416 11.89 17.34 -12.62
CA GLY A 416 12.25 16.11 -13.33
C GLY A 416 13.08 15.15 -12.45
N ALA A 417 12.92 15.22 -11.13
CA ALA A 417 13.65 14.38 -10.20
C ALA A 417 13.15 12.93 -10.27
N LYS A 418 14.10 12.01 -10.44
CA LYS A 418 13.85 10.56 -10.43
C LYS A 418 14.07 10.03 -9.02
N LEU A 419 13.04 10.18 -8.19
CA LEU A 419 13.08 9.82 -6.79
C LEU A 419 13.02 8.29 -6.61
N ILE A 420 14.00 7.76 -5.86
CA ILE A 420 14.09 6.34 -5.50
C ILE A 420 13.51 6.10 -4.11
N ASP A 421 13.80 7.01 -3.17
CA ASP A 421 13.37 6.89 -1.77
C ASP A 421 13.43 8.25 -1.07
N TYR A 422 12.63 8.43 -0.01
CA TYR A 422 12.65 9.66 0.78
C TYR A 422 12.09 9.47 2.19
N THR A 423 12.45 10.41 3.05
CA THR A 423 11.75 10.74 4.29
C THR A 423 11.84 12.24 4.56
N VAL A 424 10.82 12.80 5.21
CA VAL A 424 10.78 14.20 5.64
C VAL A 424 10.81 14.22 7.16
N VAL A 425 11.75 14.96 7.71
CA VAL A 425 11.92 15.05 9.17
C VAL A 425 11.76 16.50 9.59
N GLY A 426 10.82 16.72 10.51
CA GLY A 426 10.65 18.00 11.19
C GLY A 426 11.63 18.14 12.33
N THR A 427 12.41 19.19 12.36
CA THR A 427 13.42 19.48 13.40
C THR A 427 13.27 20.91 13.92
N ILE A 428 13.67 21.08 15.18
CA ILE A 428 13.81 22.40 15.79
C ILE A 428 15.27 22.56 16.19
N ASP A 429 15.99 23.43 15.50
CA ASP A 429 17.37 23.77 15.84
C ASP A 429 17.40 25.15 16.50
N ARG A 430 17.92 25.19 17.73
CA ARG A 430 18.09 26.36 18.61
C ARG A 430 16.81 27.19 18.83
N SER A 431 16.21 27.73 17.80
CA SER A 431 14.96 28.49 17.89
C SER A 431 14.19 28.49 16.56
N ARG A 432 14.64 27.74 15.55
CA ARG A 432 14.04 27.72 14.23
C ARG A 432 13.55 26.32 13.89
N ALA A 433 12.25 26.20 13.71
CA ALA A 433 11.63 24.98 13.19
C ALA A 433 11.82 24.91 11.67
N HIS A 434 12.14 23.76 11.13
CA HIS A 434 12.21 23.52 9.68
C HIS A 434 12.02 22.04 9.35
N TYR A 435 11.73 21.75 8.08
CA TYR A 435 11.67 20.40 7.56
C TYR A 435 12.92 20.09 6.73
N THR A 436 13.42 18.86 6.87
CA THR A 436 14.50 18.33 6.04
C THR A 436 13.98 17.16 5.23
N ILE A 437 14.09 17.25 3.91
CA ILE A 437 13.81 16.16 2.98
C ILE A 437 15.11 15.41 2.74
N SER A 438 15.23 14.19 3.27
CA SER A 438 16.31 13.27 2.91
C SER A 438 15.83 12.40 1.76
N ALA A 439 16.42 12.54 0.59
CA ALA A 439 15.96 11.87 -0.62
C ALA A 439 17.11 11.21 -1.38
N MET A 440 16.83 10.06 -1.98
CA MET A 440 17.71 9.35 -2.89
C MET A 440 17.21 9.54 -4.32
N PHE A 441 18.03 10.06 -5.19
CA PHE A 441 17.69 10.31 -6.59
C PHE A 441 18.55 9.46 -7.54
N GLN A 442 17.97 9.05 -8.65
CA GLN A 442 18.68 8.38 -9.73
C GLN A 442 19.45 9.36 -10.63
N ASN A 443 18.99 10.60 -10.73
CA ASN A 443 19.60 11.66 -11.53
C ASN A 443 20.07 12.82 -10.67
N LYS A 444 20.87 13.69 -11.25
CA LYS A 444 21.26 14.94 -10.60
C LYS A 444 20.06 15.88 -10.51
N VAL A 445 19.78 16.40 -9.33
CA VAL A 445 18.62 17.27 -9.01
C VAL A 445 19.14 18.55 -8.37
N ASP A 446 18.54 19.69 -8.75
CA ASP A 446 18.72 20.94 -8.00
C ASP A 446 17.90 20.84 -6.70
N LEU A 447 18.60 20.64 -5.58
CA LEU A 447 17.98 20.43 -4.28
C LEU A 447 17.27 21.67 -3.74
N VAL A 448 17.72 22.87 -4.12
CA VAL A 448 17.08 24.13 -3.71
C VAL A 448 15.74 24.29 -4.44
N GLU A 449 15.73 24.06 -5.75
CA GLU A 449 14.51 24.10 -6.55
C GLU A 449 13.54 23.00 -6.12
N PHE A 450 14.04 21.81 -5.77
CA PHE A 450 13.23 20.70 -5.29
C PHE A 450 12.53 21.06 -3.97
N ALA A 451 13.26 21.54 -2.98
CA ALA A 451 12.73 21.96 -1.69
C ALA A 451 11.74 23.13 -1.81
N GLY A 452 12.05 24.14 -2.63
CA GLY A 452 11.13 25.25 -2.89
C GLY A 452 9.84 24.80 -3.59
N SER A 453 9.93 23.83 -4.49
CA SER A 453 8.75 23.26 -5.16
C SER A 453 7.86 22.46 -4.19
N PHE A 454 8.47 21.76 -3.23
CA PHE A 454 7.78 21.12 -2.12
C PHE A 454 7.03 22.17 -1.28
N ASP A 455 7.71 23.22 -0.82
CA ASP A 455 7.10 24.28 0.00
C ASP A 455 5.94 24.96 -0.73
N ASP A 456 6.08 25.24 -2.03
CA ASP A 456 5.02 25.80 -2.87
C ASP A 456 3.80 24.89 -2.95
N ALA A 457 4.02 23.59 -3.11
CA ALA A 457 2.92 22.61 -3.22
C ALA A 457 2.20 22.45 -1.89
N VAL A 458 2.93 22.25 -0.79
CA VAL A 458 2.37 22.12 0.55
C VAL A 458 1.63 23.40 0.94
N SER A 459 2.16 24.59 0.60
CA SER A 459 1.49 25.86 0.88
C SER A 459 0.14 26.02 0.19
N ARG A 460 -0.09 25.36 -0.94
CA ARG A 460 -1.38 25.37 -1.63
C ARG A 460 -2.44 24.54 -0.92
N SER A 461 -2.04 23.42 -0.29
CA SER A 461 -2.95 22.50 0.38
C SER A 461 -3.01 22.68 1.90
N ASN A 462 -2.05 23.40 2.49
CA ASN A 462 -1.98 23.65 3.93
C ASN A 462 -1.74 25.15 4.20
N GLY A 463 -2.81 25.89 4.50
CA GLY A 463 -2.76 27.33 4.77
C GLY A 463 -1.93 27.69 6.01
N GLU A 464 -1.93 26.85 7.05
CA GLU A 464 -1.14 27.06 8.26
C GLU A 464 0.36 26.91 8.00
N PHE A 465 0.75 25.95 7.14
CA PHE A 465 2.12 25.79 6.68
C PHE A 465 2.60 27.04 5.93
N LYS A 466 1.77 27.53 4.99
CA LYS A 466 2.02 28.77 4.27
C LYS A 466 2.22 29.96 5.22
N HIS A 467 1.32 30.17 6.16
CA HIS A 467 1.42 31.25 7.14
C HIS A 467 2.67 31.12 8.01
N SER A 468 3.00 29.90 8.47
CA SER A 468 4.19 29.65 9.29
C SER A 468 5.49 30.00 8.54
N LEU A 469 5.56 29.73 7.23
CA LEU A 469 6.67 30.15 6.37
C LEU A 469 6.72 31.68 6.20
N GLU A 470 5.59 32.31 5.85
CA GLU A 470 5.50 33.76 5.61
C GLU A 470 5.86 34.58 6.85
N PHE A 471 5.46 34.12 8.05
CA PHE A 471 5.79 34.80 9.31
C PHE A 471 7.16 34.42 9.88
N GLY A 472 7.88 33.49 9.26
CA GLY A 472 9.20 33.05 9.71
C GLY A 472 9.20 32.19 10.98
N ALA A 473 8.01 31.69 11.39
CA ALA A 473 7.88 30.70 12.46
C ALA A 473 8.43 29.33 12.01
N LEU A 474 8.31 29.03 10.73
CA LEU A 474 8.90 27.89 10.05
C LEU A 474 9.98 28.39 9.07
N GLY A 475 11.14 27.77 9.08
CA GLY A 475 12.17 27.99 8.06
C GLY A 475 11.81 27.27 6.76
N ALA A 476 12.36 27.73 5.63
CA ALA A 476 12.25 27.04 4.36
C ALA A 476 12.72 25.57 4.49
N THR A 477 12.07 24.68 3.79
CA THR A 477 12.43 23.25 3.76
C THR A 477 13.80 23.09 3.10
N VAL A 478 14.61 22.17 3.62
CA VAL A 478 15.92 21.82 3.08
C VAL A 478 15.86 20.43 2.47
N ALA A 479 16.40 20.23 1.27
CA ALA A 479 16.55 18.91 0.68
C ALA A 479 18.02 18.48 0.71
N VAL A 480 18.26 17.20 1.02
CA VAL A 480 19.58 16.58 1.00
C VAL A 480 19.54 15.30 0.18
N ASN A 481 20.54 15.08 -0.66
CA ASN A 481 20.69 13.82 -1.38
C ASN A 481 21.45 12.82 -0.50
N VAL A 482 20.89 11.63 -0.36
CA VAL A 482 21.44 10.57 0.51
C VAL A 482 21.74 9.31 -0.29
N ALA A 483 22.76 8.56 0.14
CA ALA A 483 23.18 7.33 -0.51
C ALA A 483 22.45 6.09 0.01
N THR A 484 21.84 6.16 1.22
CA THR A 484 21.18 5.04 1.87
C THR A 484 19.67 5.15 1.77
N SER A 485 19.01 4.06 1.37
CA SER A 485 17.56 3.98 1.27
C SER A 485 16.90 3.94 2.64
N HIS A 486 15.94 4.85 2.88
CA HIS A 486 15.09 4.84 4.06
C HIS A 486 14.19 3.59 4.09
N ILE A 487 13.62 3.21 2.95
CA ILE A 487 12.81 1.99 2.80
C ILE A 487 13.59 0.76 3.23
N GLU A 488 14.81 0.59 2.75
CA GLU A 488 15.65 -0.57 3.10
C GLU A 488 16.00 -0.59 4.58
N ASN A 489 16.40 0.55 5.14
CA ASN A 489 16.68 0.68 6.57
C ASN A 489 15.46 0.28 7.42
N VAL A 490 14.26 0.77 7.09
CA VAL A 490 13.02 0.44 7.80
C VAL A 490 12.70 -1.06 7.70
N ILE A 491 12.89 -1.67 6.53
CA ILE A 491 12.66 -3.10 6.33
C ILE A 491 13.65 -3.93 7.14
N GLU A 492 14.93 -3.56 7.15
CA GLU A 492 16.00 -4.28 7.84
C GLU A 492 15.90 -4.15 9.38
N THR A 493 15.63 -2.94 9.88
CA THR A 493 15.65 -2.67 11.33
C THR A 493 14.35 -3.00 12.05
N ARG A 494 13.21 -3.02 11.36
CA ARG A 494 11.91 -3.29 11.99
C ARG A 494 11.34 -4.64 11.62
N HIS A 495 10.83 -4.79 10.40
CA HIS A 495 10.35 -6.05 9.83
C HIS A 495 9.94 -5.84 8.37
N ILE A 496 9.86 -6.94 7.64
CA ILE A 496 9.66 -6.99 6.18
C ILE A 496 8.38 -6.29 5.66
N GLN A 497 7.37 -6.09 6.51
CA GLN A 497 6.16 -5.34 6.18
C GLN A 497 6.12 -3.96 6.84
N ALA A 498 7.22 -3.51 7.43
CA ALA A 498 7.26 -2.15 7.98
C ALA A 498 7.04 -1.15 6.84
N LYS A 499 6.10 -0.23 7.06
CA LYS A 499 5.83 0.85 6.12
C LYS A 499 6.87 1.95 6.34
N ALA A 500 7.48 2.42 5.27
CA ALA A 500 8.28 3.63 5.29
C ALA A 500 7.46 4.78 5.90
N ARG A 501 8.13 5.67 6.62
CA ARG A 501 7.50 6.85 7.22
C ARG A 501 7.87 8.06 6.36
N PRO A 502 6.96 8.56 5.54
CA PRO A 502 7.25 9.74 4.73
C PRO A 502 7.48 10.98 5.59
N LEU A 503 6.92 11.02 6.80
CA LEU A 503 7.03 12.14 7.74
C LEU A 503 7.37 11.68 9.16
N SER A 504 8.33 12.34 9.83
CA SER A 504 8.79 12.01 11.18
C SER A 504 9.30 13.25 11.93
N THR A 505 9.38 13.15 13.26
CA THR A 505 10.18 14.06 14.12
C THR A 505 11.42 13.38 14.70
N ASP A 506 11.70 12.16 14.27
CA ASP A 506 12.84 11.38 14.75
C ASP A 506 14.12 11.78 13.99
N GLY A 507 14.91 12.66 14.59
CA GLY A 507 16.18 13.13 14.02
C GLY A 507 17.22 12.01 13.79
N ALA A 508 17.10 10.87 14.49
CA ALA A 508 17.98 9.73 14.27
C ALA A 508 17.84 9.14 12.87
N LEU A 509 16.69 9.36 12.20
CA LEU A 509 16.51 9.00 10.79
C LEU A 509 17.42 9.77 9.85
N LEU A 510 17.70 11.06 10.14
CA LEU A 510 18.63 11.87 9.37
C LEU A 510 20.08 11.38 9.56
N GLU A 511 20.46 11.02 10.78
CA GLU A 511 21.79 10.52 11.10
C GLU A 511 22.06 9.17 10.43
N THR A 512 21.09 8.26 10.45
CA THR A 512 21.23 6.93 9.83
C THR A 512 21.39 7.01 8.32
N MET A 513 20.73 7.96 7.67
CA MET A 513 20.82 8.18 6.22
C MET A 513 22.08 8.94 5.82
N SER A 514 22.68 9.74 6.71
CA SER A 514 23.89 10.53 6.46
C SER A 514 25.21 9.79 6.76
N GLN A 515 25.21 8.80 7.63
CA GLN A 515 26.44 8.09 8.05
C GLN A 515 27.06 7.16 7.01
N SER A 516 26.38 6.84 5.92
CA SER A 516 26.87 5.92 4.89
C SER A 516 27.42 6.58 3.62
N GLY A 517 27.52 7.89 3.58
CA GLY A 517 28.14 8.63 2.48
C GLY A 517 28.52 10.03 2.92
N THR A 518 29.75 10.44 2.60
CA THR A 518 30.21 11.81 2.83
C THR A 518 29.15 12.80 2.36
N ALA A 519 28.46 13.42 3.30
CA ALA A 519 27.63 14.58 3.04
C ALA A 519 28.56 15.68 2.48
N GLU A 520 28.45 15.99 1.20
CA GLU A 520 28.86 17.30 0.72
C GLU A 520 27.87 18.31 1.32
N ALA A 521 28.13 18.68 2.56
CA ALA A 521 27.50 19.83 3.16
C ALA A 521 27.97 21.03 2.31
N LEU A 522 27.06 21.61 1.56
CA LEU A 522 27.21 22.94 1.04
C LEU A 522 27.26 23.91 2.25
N GLU A 523 28.46 24.18 2.73
CA GLU A 523 28.74 25.46 3.36
C GLU A 523 28.50 26.53 2.29
N SER A 524 27.40 27.22 2.39
CA SER A 524 27.19 28.46 1.68
C SER A 524 26.70 29.49 2.66
N THR A 525 27.66 30.39 2.97
CA THR A 525 27.53 31.83 3.28
C THR A 525 26.12 32.36 3.56
#